data_007f8f88e9fdc328b63cd78a9dea059d
#
_entry.id   007f8f88e9fdc328b63cd78a9dea059d
#
_cell.length_a   1.000
_cell.length_b   1.000
_cell.length_c   1.000
_cell.angle_alpha   90.00
_cell.angle_beta   90.00
_cell.angle_gamma   90.00
#
_symmetry.space_group_name_H-M   'P 1'
#
loop_
_entity.id
_entity.type
_entity.pdbx_description
1 polymer ?
#
loop_
_entity_poly.entity_id
_entity_poly.type
_entity_poly.pdbx_seq_one_letter_code
_entity_poly.pdbx_strand_id
1 'polypeptide(L)'
;MLYQILSLPAIPTQLKEQAWAEAYAQGATLNKWVLGSPHGRELVRNGQVVAQSTGLGRKRITEEFEQWVCENIIDEFNDIGVCVSEPGLDHSGPHRDQSRNYTLLYLLQSGGDNATTKFWKTREPELELHNYYSSYDELELLDQISAPLETWCILDSKVIHSVENISEGRVSIQVSLNRNPWHVAK
;
A
#
# COMPACT_ATOMS: atom_id res chain seq x y z
N MET A 1 -8.69 -14.80 0.89
CA MET A 1 -7.49 -14.56 1.76
C MET A 1 -7.18 -13.09 1.64
N LEU A 2 -7.03 -12.37 2.76
CA LEU A 2 -6.83 -10.92 2.76
C LEU A 2 -5.37 -10.52 2.54
N TYR A 3 -4.48 -11.27 3.14
CA TYR A 3 -3.03 -11.10 3.03
C TYR A 3 -2.29 -12.41 3.34
N GLN A 4 -1.01 -12.45 2.96
CA GLN A 4 -0.07 -13.51 3.33
C GLN A 4 1.35 -12.94 3.38
N ILE A 5 2.11 -13.34 4.40
CA ILE A 5 3.55 -13.13 4.46
C ILE A 5 4.22 -14.23 3.65
N LEU A 6 5.17 -13.87 2.79
CA LEU A 6 5.81 -14.77 1.84
C LEU A 6 7.26 -15.01 2.21
N SER A 7 7.71 -16.26 2.03
CA SER A 7 9.12 -16.63 2.17
C SER A 7 9.84 -16.46 0.84
N LEU A 8 10.02 -15.21 0.41
CA LEU A 8 10.70 -14.85 -0.83
C LEU A 8 12.05 -14.20 -0.53
N PRO A 9 12.99 -14.17 -1.50
CA PRO A 9 14.29 -13.51 -1.34
C PRO A 9 14.14 -12.06 -0.89
N ALA A 10 14.94 -11.64 0.08
CA ALA A 10 15.05 -10.24 0.47
C ALA A 10 15.66 -9.41 -0.66
N ILE A 11 15.22 -8.17 -0.81
CA ILE A 11 15.80 -7.24 -1.78
C ILE A 11 17.26 -6.98 -1.43
N PRO A 12 18.21 -7.10 -2.39
CA PRO A 12 19.61 -6.77 -2.18
C PRO A 12 19.81 -5.35 -1.66
N THR A 13 20.81 -5.14 -0.80
CA THR A 13 21.09 -3.85 -0.18
C THR A 13 21.24 -2.72 -1.21
N GLN A 14 21.97 -2.97 -2.30
CA GLN A 14 22.16 -1.98 -3.37
C GLN A 14 20.82 -1.54 -3.99
N LEU A 15 19.89 -2.47 -4.23
CA LEU A 15 18.57 -2.13 -4.78
C LEU A 15 17.68 -1.41 -3.75
N LYS A 16 17.83 -1.74 -2.46
CA LYS A 16 17.15 -0.98 -1.39
C LYS A 16 17.66 0.47 -1.35
N GLU A 17 18.95 0.68 -1.46
CA GLU A 17 19.55 2.02 -1.52
C GLU A 17 19.08 2.82 -2.74
N GLN A 18 18.99 2.19 -3.91
CA GLN A 18 18.40 2.82 -5.10
C GLN A 18 16.94 3.21 -4.85
N ALA A 19 16.14 2.33 -4.28
CA ALA A 19 14.75 2.62 -3.96
C ALA A 19 14.59 3.77 -2.96
N TRP A 20 15.47 3.84 -1.95
CA TRP A 20 15.55 4.98 -1.03
C TRP A 20 15.91 6.28 -1.73
N ALA A 21 16.91 6.26 -2.61
CA ALA A 21 17.30 7.43 -3.39
C ALA A 21 16.13 7.94 -4.26
N GLU A 22 15.43 7.05 -4.93
CA GLU A 22 14.23 7.39 -5.71
C GLU A 22 13.08 7.92 -4.84
N ALA A 23 12.89 7.34 -3.64
CA ALA A 23 11.86 7.79 -2.72
C ALA A 23 11.99 9.28 -2.35
N TYR A 24 13.21 9.75 -2.19
CA TYR A 24 13.51 11.10 -1.73
C TYR A 24 14.18 12.00 -2.78
N ALA A 25 14.32 11.54 -4.03
CA ALA A 25 14.90 12.34 -5.10
C ALA A 25 14.11 13.62 -5.34
N GLN A 26 14.79 14.77 -5.31
CA GLN A 26 14.20 16.04 -5.67
C GLN A 26 13.87 16.07 -7.16
N GLY A 27 12.66 16.53 -7.53
CA GLY A 27 12.25 16.66 -8.92
C GLY A 27 11.94 15.34 -9.63
N ALA A 28 12.03 14.19 -8.96
CA ALA A 28 11.49 12.95 -9.49
C ALA A 28 10.02 13.17 -9.81
N THR A 29 9.62 12.87 -11.03
CA THR A 29 8.23 12.95 -11.47
C THR A 29 7.44 12.03 -10.56
N LEU A 30 6.85 12.60 -9.54
CA LEU A 30 5.78 11.96 -8.82
C LEU A 30 4.75 11.65 -9.91
N ASN A 31 4.66 10.41 -10.33
CA ASN A 31 3.38 9.92 -10.75
C ASN A 31 2.53 10.08 -9.49
N LYS A 32 2.02 11.31 -9.33
CA LYS A 32 0.97 11.56 -8.37
C LYS A 32 -0.14 10.63 -8.81
N TRP A 33 -0.14 9.47 -8.25
CA TRP A 33 -1.37 8.79 -8.02
C TRP A 33 -2.15 9.68 -7.06
N VAL A 34 -2.69 10.71 -7.65
CA VAL A 34 -3.92 11.26 -7.16
C VAL A 34 -4.91 10.15 -7.43
N LEU A 35 -4.89 9.13 -6.61
CA LEU A 35 -6.04 8.31 -6.39
C LEU A 35 -7.14 9.32 -6.28
N GLY A 36 -8.17 9.23 -7.06
CA GLY A 36 -9.35 10.11 -7.10
C GLY A 36 -9.90 10.34 -5.73
N SER A 37 -9.05 10.59 -4.89
CA SER A 37 -9.16 10.53 -3.53
C SER A 37 -9.19 11.84 -2.98
N PRO A 38 -9.70 11.73 -2.01
CA PRO A 38 -9.98 12.56 -0.90
C PRO A 38 -8.72 13.21 -0.30
N HIS A 39 -7.81 13.80 -1.10
CA HIS A 39 -6.88 14.77 -0.58
C HIS A 39 -7.71 15.80 0.20
N GLY A 40 -7.56 15.79 1.51
CA GLY A 40 -8.30 16.66 2.39
C GLY A 40 -9.70 16.16 2.79
N ARG A 41 -10.07 14.90 2.53
CA ARG A 41 -11.26 14.33 3.16
C ARG A 41 -10.99 13.98 4.61
N GLU A 42 -11.89 14.43 5.43
CA GLU A 42 -11.93 14.02 6.82
C GLU A 42 -12.40 12.57 6.91
N LEU A 43 -11.68 11.77 7.69
CA LEU A 43 -12.09 10.42 8.05
C LEU A 43 -12.88 10.48 9.33
N VAL A 44 -14.07 9.92 9.31
CA VAL A 44 -15.02 9.98 10.43
C VAL A 44 -15.13 8.61 11.10
N ARG A 45 -15.20 8.61 12.43
CA ARG A 45 -15.51 7.44 13.28
C ARG A 45 -16.38 7.89 14.45
N ASN A 46 -17.53 7.23 14.66
CA ASN A 46 -18.53 7.59 15.66
C ASN A 46 -18.95 9.07 15.57
N GLY A 47 -19.12 9.58 14.34
CA GLY A 47 -19.49 10.97 14.08
C GLY A 47 -18.40 12.00 14.38
N GLN A 48 -17.18 11.59 14.71
CA GLN A 48 -16.05 12.47 15.00
C GLN A 48 -14.95 12.32 13.93
N VAL A 49 -14.34 13.44 13.54
CA VAL A 49 -13.16 13.44 12.67
C VAL A 49 -11.98 12.84 13.43
N VAL A 50 -11.41 11.74 12.92
CA VAL A 50 -10.28 11.04 13.54
C VAL A 50 -8.97 11.27 12.79
N ALA A 51 -9.03 11.61 11.51
CA ALA A 51 -7.85 11.87 10.68
C ALA A 51 -8.23 12.60 9.40
N GLN A 52 -7.22 13.06 8.67
CA GLN A 52 -7.36 13.46 7.27
C GLN A 52 -6.70 12.42 6.39
N SER A 53 -7.38 11.98 5.33
CA SER A 53 -6.81 11.10 4.34
C SER A 53 -5.79 11.84 3.50
N THR A 54 -4.64 11.22 3.31
CA THR A 54 -3.55 11.79 2.53
C THR A 54 -3.20 10.91 1.34
N GLY A 55 -2.74 11.52 0.27
CA GLY A 55 -2.29 10.79 -0.90
C GLY A 55 -0.92 10.16 -0.69
N LEU A 56 -0.74 8.98 -1.26
CA LEU A 56 0.57 8.36 -1.41
C LEU A 56 1.28 8.94 -2.62
N GLY A 57 2.51 9.39 -2.45
CA GLY A 57 3.43 9.63 -3.56
C GLY A 57 3.96 8.28 -4.07
N ARG A 58 3.88 8.03 -5.39
CA ARG A 58 4.50 6.87 -6.01
C ARG A 58 5.54 7.31 -7.02
N LYS A 59 6.71 6.70 -6.97
CA LYS A 59 7.83 6.96 -7.88
C LYS A 59 8.16 5.71 -8.67
N ARG A 60 8.64 5.93 -9.89
CA ARG A 60 9.12 4.85 -10.75
C ARG A 60 10.39 4.26 -10.13
N ILE A 61 10.57 2.98 -10.31
CA ILE A 61 11.77 2.25 -9.91
C ILE A 61 12.71 2.07 -11.11
N THR A 62 13.97 1.70 -10.86
CA THR A 62 14.97 1.48 -11.93
C THR A 62 14.69 0.19 -12.68
N GLU A 63 15.15 0.12 -13.95
CA GLU A 63 15.05 -1.10 -14.78
C GLU A 63 15.80 -2.28 -14.14
N GLU A 64 16.95 -2.03 -13.51
CA GLU A 64 17.69 -3.05 -12.77
C GLU A 64 16.86 -3.69 -11.65
N PHE A 65 16.10 -2.86 -10.92
CA PHE A 65 15.23 -3.36 -9.88
C PHE A 65 14.06 -4.15 -10.45
N GLU A 66 13.43 -3.68 -11.53
CA GLU A 66 12.36 -4.39 -12.23
C GLU A 66 12.85 -5.78 -12.69
N GLN A 67 14.03 -5.84 -13.30
CA GLN A 67 14.63 -7.09 -13.74
C GLN A 67 14.86 -8.05 -12.57
N TRP A 68 15.41 -7.55 -11.46
CA TRP A 68 15.62 -8.38 -10.27
C TRP A 68 14.32 -8.98 -9.74
N VAL A 69 13.24 -8.19 -9.71
CA VAL A 69 11.90 -8.68 -9.29
C VAL A 69 11.40 -9.76 -10.24
N CYS A 70 11.54 -9.59 -11.56
CA CYS A 70 11.18 -10.61 -12.54
C CYS A 70 11.95 -11.92 -12.34
N GLU A 71 13.24 -11.84 -12.04
CA GLU A 71 14.10 -13.02 -11.90
C GLU A 71 13.89 -13.78 -10.57
N ASN A 72 13.55 -13.07 -9.48
CA ASN A 72 13.61 -13.60 -8.14
C ASN A 72 12.26 -13.67 -7.41
N ILE A 73 11.27 -12.88 -7.83
CA ILE A 73 10.02 -12.74 -7.08
C ILE A 73 8.82 -13.20 -7.91
N ILE A 74 8.60 -12.61 -9.09
CA ILE A 74 7.44 -12.91 -9.93
C ILE A 74 7.69 -12.51 -11.38
N ASP A 75 7.39 -13.41 -12.31
CA ASP A 75 7.71 -13.26 -13.74
C ASP A 75 6.89 -12.15 -14.42
N GLU A 76 5.66 -11.93 -14.01
CA GLU A 76 4.74 -10.97 -14.63
C GLU A 76 4.07 -10.07 -13.60
N PHE A 77 4.12 -8.78 -13.85
CA PHE A 77 3.39 -7.76 -13.08
C PHE A 77 2.94 -6.61 -13.97
N ASN A 78 2.00 -5.80 -13.49
CA ASN A 78 1.47 -4.67 -14.23
C ASN A 78 2.32 -3.42 -14.08
N ASP A 79 2.85 -3.23 -12.89
CA ASP A 79 3.60 -2.03 -12.53
C ASP A 79 4.32 -2.25 -11.20
N ILE A 80 5.46 -1.59 -11.02
CA ILE A 80 6.25 -1.58 -9.79
C ILE A 80 6.66 -0.14 -9.46
N GLY A 81 6.72 0.19 -8.19
CA GLY A 81 7.18 1.50 -7.76
C GLY A 81 7.44 1.62 -6.28
N VAL A 82 8.14 2.68 -5.91
CA VAL A 82 8.34 3.09 -4.53
C VAL A 82 7.19 4.00 -4.12
N CYS A 83 6.48 3.62 -3.07
CA CYS A 83 5.42 4.42 -2.47
C CYS A 83 5.93 5.05 -1.18
N VAL A 84 5.69 6.34 -1.05
CA VAL A 84 6.13 7.14 0.09
C VAL A 84 4.93 7.81 0.73
N SER A 85 4.77 7.63 2.04
CA SER A 85 3.91 8.45 2.88
C SER A 85 4.81 9.36 3.71
N GLU A 86 4.53 10.66 3.68
CA GLU A 86 5.32 11.62 4.45
C GLU A 86 5.05 11.48 5.96
N PRO A 87 6.01 11.86 6.81
CA PRO A 87 5.79 11.92 8.25
C PRO A 87 4.64 12.84 8.63
N GLY A 88 3.91 12.47 9.66
CA GLY A 88 2.80 13.28 10.16
C GLY A 88 1.45 13.00 9.50
N LEU A 89 1.40 11.99 8.65
CA LEU A 89 0.16 11.50 8.06
C LEU A 89 -0.36 10.32 8.88
N ASP A 90 -1.46 10.52 9.58
CA ASP A 90 -1.97 9.48 10.48
C ASP A 90 -2.56 8.29 9.75
N HIS A 91 -3.12 8.51 8.54
CA HIS A 91 -3.90 7.49 7.84
C HIS A 91 -3.80 7.58 6.32
N SER A 92 -3.79 6.39 5.69
CA SER A 92 -4.26 6.22 4.32
C SER A 92 -5.70 5.70 4.39
N GLY A 93 -6.65 6.53 4.00
CA GLY A 93 -8.08 6.25 4.20
C GLY A 93 -8.57 4.96 3.54
N PRO A 94 -9.70 4.41 4.01
CA PRO A 94 -10.24 3.17 3.49
C PRO A 94 -10.60 3.27 2.00
N HIS A 95 -10.05 2.35 1.20
CA HIS A 95 -10.26 2.31 -0.25
C HIS A 95 -10.06 0.91 -0.83
N ARG A 96 -10.48 0.75 -2.09
CA ARG A 96 -10.13 -0.38 -2.95
C ARG A 96 -9.27 0.13 -4.09
N ASP A 97 -8.25 -0.61 -4.46
CA ASP A 97 -7.45 -0.29 -5.63
C ASP A 97 -8.25 -0.56 -6.93
N GLN A 98 -8.24 0.41 -7.84
CA GLN A 98 -8.96 0.27 -9.11
C GLN A 98 -8.13 -0.45 -10.17
N SER A 99 -6.83 -0.19 -10.21
CA SER A 99 -5.91 -0.59 -11.29
C SER A 99 -5.25 -1.95 -11.09
N ARG A 100 -5.42 -2.58 -9.92
CA ARG A 100 -4.79 -3.86 -9.58
C ARG A 100 -5.71 -4.71 -8.72
N ASN A 101 -5.53 -6.03 -8.77
CA ASN A 101 -6.26 -6.97 -7.93
C ASN A 101 -5.47 -7.33 -6.66
N TYR A 102 -4.13 -7.38 -6.78
CA TYR A 102 -3.24 -7.72 -5.69
C TYR A 102 -2.04 -6.80 -5.66
N THR A 103 -1.44 -6.67 -4.49
CA THR A 103 -0.18 -5.95 -4.27
C THR A 103 0.81 -6.86 -3.56
N LEU A 104 2.00 -7.06 -4.18
CA LEU A 104 3.15 -7.49 -3.40
C LEU A 104 3.76 -6.24 -2.76
N LEU A 105 3.86 -6.27 -1.46
CA LEU A 105 4.34 -5.18 -0.61
C LEU A 105 5.65 -5.60 0.06
N TYR A 106 6.65 -4.74 0.02
CA TYR A 106 7.89 -4.87 0.78
C TYR A 106 8.17 -3.55 1.48
N LEU A 107 8.18 -3.55 2.81
CA LEU A 107 8.40 -2.33 3.58
C LEU A 107 9.89 -2.08 3.80
N LEU A 108 10.36 -0.90 3.38
CA LEU A 108 11.66 -0.34 3.73
C LEU A 108 11.58 0.47 5.03
N GLN A 109 10.43 1.11 5.28
CA GLN A 109 10.13 1.84 6.51
C GLN A 109 8.66 1.66 6.85
N SER A 110 8.36 1.35 8.12
CA SER A 110 7.02 0.95 8.54
C SER A 110 6.00 2.08 8.59
N GLY A 111 6.43 3.29 8.88
CA GLY A 111 5.55 4.43 9.21
C GLY A 111 5.33 4.61 10.70
N GLY A 112 6.18 3.98 11.54
CA GLY A 112 6.10 3.96 12.99
C GLY A 112 5.67 2.61 13.57
N ASP A 113 5.87 2.43 14.87
CA ASP A 113 5.68 1.15 15.56
C ASP A 113 4.24 0.64 15.54
N ASN A 114 3.27 1.54 15.45
CA ASN A 114 1.84 1.23 15.47
C ASN A 114 1.19 1.25 14.08
N ALA A 115 1.97 1.47 13.02
CA ALA A 115 1.44 1.52 11.66
C ALA A 115 0.86 0.16 11.26
N THR A 116 -0.41 0.14 10.91
CA THR A 116 -1.18 -1.09 10.69
C THR A 116 -2.00 -0.99 9.42
N THR A 117 -1.91 -2.00 8.57
CA THR A 117 -2.84 -2.17 7.44
C THR A 117 -4.08 -2.90 7.94
N LYS A 118 -5.25 -2.34 7.70
CA LYS A 118 -6.53 -2.91 8.10
C LYS A 118 -7.37 -3.23 6.89
N PHE A 119 -8.15 -4.31 7.01
CA PHE A 119 -9.08 -4.80 5.98
C PHE A 119 -10.50 -4.69 6.50
N TRP A 120 -11.39 -4.23 5.62
CA TRP A 120 -12.75 -3.86 5.98
C TRP A 120 -13.75 -4.50 5.04
N LYS A 121 -14.99 -4.63 5.50
CA LYS A 121 -16.17 -4.82 4.66
C LYS A 121 -17.18 -3.69 4.95
N THR A 122 -18.05 -3.43 4.02
CA THR A 122 -19.17 -2.52 4.23
C THR A 122 -20.21 -3.13 5.16
N ARG A 123 -20.88 -2.29 5.94
CA ARG A 123 -22.02 -2.71 6.77
C ARG A 123 -23.27 -2.88 5.94
N GLU A 124 -23.41 -2.11 4.88
CA GLU A 124 -24.58 -2.07 4.01
C GLU A 124 -24.18 -2.42 2.57
N PRO A 125 -24.95 -3.30 1.86
CA PRO A 125 -24.62 -3.75 0.52
C PRO A 125 -24.50 -2.63 -0.52
N GLU A 126 -25.26 -1.54 -0.36
CA GLU A 126 -25.24 -0.41 -1.30
C GLU A 126 -23.88 0.28 -1.35
N LEU A 127 -23.13 0.22 -0.26
CA LEU A 127 -21.80 0.80 -0.15
C LEU A 127 -20.71 -0.04 -0.85
N GLU A 128 -21.01 -1.28 -1.21
CA GLU A 128 -20.06 -2.17 -1.91
C GLU A 128 -19.57 -1.63 -3.27
N LEU A 129 -20.33 -0.74 -3.88
CA LEU A 129 -19.97 -0.12 -5.17
C LEU A 129 -18.97 1.02 -5.06
N HIS A 130 -18.66 1.48 -3.85
CA HIS A 130 -17.75 2.57 -3.63
C HIS A 130 -16.29 2.08 -3.62
N ASN A 131 -15.39 2.90 -4.17
CA ASN A 131 -13.96 2.62 -4.11
C ASN A 131 -13.26 3.35 -2.96
N TYR A 132 -13.91 4.35 -2.39
CA TYR A 132 -13.39 5.20 -1.31
C TYR A 132 -14.45 5.46 -0.26
N TYR A 133 -14.04 5.46 1.00
CA TYR A 133 -14.90 5.66 2.14
C TYR A 133 -14.36 6.80 3.00
N SER A 134 -15.22 7.72 3.38
CA SER A 134 -14.88 8.85 4.26
C SER A 134 -15.28 8.59 5.72
N SER A 135 -16.05 7.55 5.99
CA SER A 135 -16.47 7.19 7.34
C SER A 135 -16.14 5.74 7.65
N TYR A 136 -15.49 5.52 8.78
CA TYR A 136 -15.30 4.19 9.35
C TYR A 136 -16.58 3.60 9.93
N ASP A 137 -17.61 4.43 10.17
CA ASP A 137 -18.90 3.99 10.71
C ASP A 137 -19.68 3.13 9.71
N GLU A 138 -19.35 3.28 8.42
CA GLU A 138 -19.88 2.48 7.31
C GLU A 138 -19.20 1.11 7.20
N LEU A 139 -18.13 0.89 7.95
CA LEU A 139 -17.25 -0.25 7.79
C LEU A 139 -17.21 -1.15 9.04
N GLU A 140 -16.94 -2.42 8.81
CA GLU A 140 -16.67 -3.43 9.83
C GLU A 140 -15.28 -4.01 9.58
N LEU A 141 -14.45 -4.03 10.63
CA LEU A 141 -13.10 -4.58 10.55
C LEU A 141 -13.16 -6.09 10.34
N LEU A 142 -12.48 -6.56 9.31
CA LEU A 142 -12.31 -8.00 9.03
C LEU A 142 -11.03 -8.53 9.66
N ASP A 143 -9.91 -7.82 9.48
CA ASP A 143 -8.60 -8.25 9.93
C ASP A 143 -7.60 -7.09 9.87
N GLN A 144 -6.41 -7.28 10.45
CA GLN A 144 -5.34 -6.30 10.40
C GLN A 144 -3.95 -6.96 10.45
N ILE A 145 -2.96 -6.28 9.89
CA ILE A 145 -1.57 -6.71 9.92
C ILE A 145 -0.63 -5.50 10.10
N SER A 146 0.33 -5.64 11.01
CA SER A 146 1.56 -4.85 10.99
C SER A 146 2.56 -5.59 10.12
N ALA A 147 2.64 -5.20 8.84
CA ALA A 147 3.52 -5.87 7.89
C ALA A 147 4.98 -5.75 8.35
N PRO A 148 5.73 -6.86 8.41
CA PRO A 148 7.11 -6.83 8.88
C PRO A 148 8.01 -6.08 7.88
N LEU A 149 9.04 -5.40 8.41
CA LEU A 149 10.06 -4.78 7.58
C LEU A 149 10.83 -5.84 6.78
N GLU A 150 11.30 -5.43 5.61
CA GLU A 150 12.15 -6.23 4.73
C GLU A 150 11.63 -7.64 4.43
N THR A 151 10.31 -7.78 4.40
CA THR A 151 9.63 -9.05 4.13
C THR A 151 8.52 -8.83 3.12
N TRP A 152 8.39 -9.72 2.16
CA TRP A 152 7.33 -9.67 1.18
C TRP A 152 5.99 -10.10 1.77
N CYS A 153 5.00 -9.26 1.54
CA CYS A 153 3.61 -9.56 1.86
C CYS A 153 2.77 -9.43 0.59
N ILE A 154 1.81 -10.32 0.39
CA ILE A 154 0.80 -10.14 -0.62
C ILE A 154 -0.49 -9.67 0.03
N LEU A 155 -1.16 -8.72 -0.60
CA LEU A 155 -2.42 -8.14 -0.14
C LEU A 155 -3.47 -8.25 -1.25
N ASP A 156 -4.70 -8.60 -0.88
CA ASP A 156 -5.86 -8.48 -1.79
C ASP A 156 -6.30 -7.02 -1.84
N SER A 157 -5.99 -6.36 -2.97
CA SER A 157 -6.24 -4.93 -3.17
C SER A 157 -7.70 -4.62 -3.55
N LYS A 158 -8.54 -5.64 -3.80
CA LYS A 158 -9.97 -5.48 -4.04
C LYS A 158 -10.79 -5.50 -2.76
N VAL A 159 -10.23 -5.99 -1.67
CA VAL A 159 -10.81 -5.80 -0.34
C VAL A 159 -10.57 -4.37 0.11
N ILE A 160 -11.54 -3.76 0.75
CA ILE A 160 -11.39 -2.41 1.32
C ILE A 160 -10.25 -2.46 2.33
N HIS A 161 -9.26 -1.59 2.18
CA HIS A 161 -8.13 -1.54 3.08
C HIS A 161 -7.71 -0.10 3.39
N SER A 162 -7.08 0.06 4.54
CA SER A 162 -6.48 1.33 5.00
C SER A 162 -5.11 1.08 5.63
N VAL A 163 -4.30 2.12 5.75
CA VAL A 163 -3.13 2.11 6.62
C VAL A 163 -3.35 3.19 7.68
N GLU A 164 -3.29 2.80 8.94
CA GLU A 164 -3.59 3.66 10.08
C GLU A 164 -2.38 3.81 11.01
N ASN A 165 -2.40 4.84 11.83
CA ASN A 165 -1.39 5.15 12.84
C ASN A 165 0.02 5.37 12.25
N ILE A 166 0.08 6.06 11.11
CA ILE A 166 1.35 6.45 10.49
C ILE A 166 1.89 7.66 11.24
N SER A 167 2.87 7.46 12.10
CA SER A 167 3.50 8.52 12.91
C SER A 167 4.86 8.97 12.38
N GLU A 168 5.44 8.20 11.44
CA GLU A 168 6.72 8.45 10.83
C GLU A 168 6.64 8.27 9.30
N GLY A 169 7.74 8.54 8.60
CA GLY A 169 7.81 8.23 7.17
C GLY A 169 7.56 6.74 6.91
N ARG A 170 6.76 6.43 5.88
CA ARG A 170 6.52 5.06 5.42
C ARG A 170 7.01 4.94 3.99
N VAL A 171 7.87 3.98 3.74
CA VAL A 171 8.41 3.68 2.40
C VAL A 171 8.19 2.23 2.08
N SER A 172 7.59 1.97 0.94
CA SER A 172 7.31 0.61 0.47
C SER A 172 7.59 0.45 -1.01
N ILE A 173 8.09 -0.73 -1.37
CA ILE A 173 8.05 -1.22 -2.74
C ILE A 173 6.69 -1.88 -2.94
N GLN A 174 6.01 -1.53 -4.02
CA GLN A 174 4.73 -2.11 -4.37
C GLN A 174 4.74 -2.63 -5.81
N VAL A 175 4.51 -3.93 -5.96
CA VAL A 175 4.33 -4.59 -7.25
C VAL A 175 2.84 -4.82 -7.46
N SER A 176 2.30 -4.27 -8.54
CA SER A 176 0.88 -4.34 -8.88
C SER A 176 0.59 -5.55 -9.75
N LEU A 177 -0.41 -6.36 -9.37
CA LEU A 177 -0.75 -7.60 -10.04
C LEU A 177 -2.24 -7.66 -10.37
N ASN A 178 -2.58 -8.14 -11.58
CA ASN A 178 -3.96 -8.43 -11.98
C ASN A 178 -4.29 -9.92 -11.93
N ARG A 179 -3.28 -10.79 -11.97
CA ARG A 179 -3.46 -12.23 -11.78
C ARG A 179 -3.34 -12.58 -10.31
N ASN A 180 -4.02 -13.65 -9.92
CA ASN A 180 -3.92 -14.18 -8.56
C ASN A 180 -2.54 -14.80 -8.35
N PRO A 181 -1.68 -14.22 -7.50
CA PRO A 181 -0.32 -14.69 -7.30
C PRO A 181 -0.16 -15.71 -6.17
N TRP A 182 -1.25 -16.11 -5.51
CA TRP A 182 -1.20 -17.05 -4.39
C TRP A 182 -0.52 -18.38 -4.72
N HIS A 183 -0.29 -18.66 -6.01
CA HIS A 183 0.33 -19.88 -6.50
C HIS A 183 1.54 -19.66 -7.43
N VAL A 184 1.98 -18.41 -7.64
CA VAL A 184 2.99 -18.06 -8.67
C VAL A 184 4.16 -17.20 -8.15
N ALA A 185 4.17 -16.78 -6.90
CA ALA A 185 5.36 -16.20 -6.29
C ALA A 185 6.42 -17.32 -6.15
N LYS A 186 7.63 -17.03 -6.65
CA LYS A 186 8.75 -17.99 -6.73
C LYS A 186 9.25 -18.43 -5.37
#